data_72a367ef7f80f1c2694f5d021ac909fd
#
_entry.id   72a367ef7f80f1c2694f5d021ac909fd
#
_cell.length_a   1.000
_cell.length_b   1.000
_cell.length_c   1.000
_cell.angle_alpha   90.00
_cell.angle_beta   90.00
_cell.angle_gamma   90.00
#
_symmetry.space_group_name_H-M   'P 1'
#
loop_
_entity.id
_entity.type
_entity.pdbx_description
1 polymer ?
#
loop_
_entity_poly.entity_id
_entity_poly.type
_entity_poly.pdbx_seq_one_letter_code
_entity_poly.pdbx_strand_id
1 'polypeptide(L)'
;MTPPVGLASFAAAAIARTDPLKTGVTAFIYSMRTAILPFLFIFNTQLLLMGIDSVWHLALTVSSAVLAMLVFAAATQGYFLVKSRLWESAALLLVTFSLFRPGFWWDMVYPPYEELNGPALAQAVKDAPANTSLRFWVEGLSLDGNEVKKGVLVPLGEPGDVRTRLGHSGMTVMPQGQQWSVMQVKFGSTAEKLGLEQGFAITAVEVESHRPDKEWVFIPALLLLALVVISQRRRSSHTK
;
A
#
# COMPACT_ATOMS: atom_id res chain seq x y z
N MET A 1 -17.29 -21.27 -8.08
CA MET A 1 -18.21 -21.32 -9.24
C MET A 1 -17.66 -20.39 -10.30
N THR A 2 -17.14 -20.93 -11.38
CA THR A 2 -16.63 -20.15 -12.50
C THR A 2 -17.73 -20.01 -13.55
N PRO A 3 -18.13 -18.79 -13.93
CA PRO A 3 -18.91 -18.60 -15.16
C PRO A 3 -18.01 -18.91 -16.36
N PRO A 4 -18.46 -19.60 -17.39
CA PRO A 4 -19.81 -19.93 -17.78
C PRO A 4 -20.25 -21.37 -17.50
N VAL A 5 -19.45 -22.18 -16.78
CA VAL A 5 -19.75 -23.60 -16.54
C VAL A 5 -20.67 -23.73 -15.31
N GLY A 6 -21.84 -23.13 -15.43
CA GLY A 6 -22.79 -23.05 -14.33
C GLY A 6 -23.66 -24.28 -14.10
N LEU A 7 -23.17 -25.52 -14.25
CA LEU A 7 -23.97 -26.72 -14.01
C LEU A 7 -24.69 -26.65 -12.66
N ALA A 8 -24.03 -26.17 -11.62
CA ALA A 8 -24.63 -25.95 -10.31
C ALA A 8 -25.72 -24.87 -10.33
N SER A 9 -25.55 -23.80 -11.12
CA SER A 9 -26.56 -22.76 -11.27
C SER A 9 -27.77 -23.24 -12.06
N PHE A 10 -27.58 -24.08 -13.07
CA PHE A 10 -28.67 -24.72 -13.79
C PHE A 10 -29.46 -25.66 -12.91
N ALA A 11 -28.77 -26.51 -12.12
CA ALA A 11 -29.44 -27.41 -11.17
C ALA A 11 -30.21 -26.63 -10.10
N ALA A 12 -29.60 -25.59 -9.52
CA ALA A 12 -30.27 -24.72 -8.55
C ALA A 12 -31.49 -24.00 -9.13
N ALA A 13 -31.37 -23.51 -10.35
CA ALA A 13 -32.48 -22.84 -11.06
C ALA A 13 -33.63 -23.81 -11.33
N ALA A 14 -33.34 -25.04 -11.70
CA ALA A 14 -34.36 -26.09 -11.89
C ALA A 14 -35.13 -26.38 -10.60
N ILE A 15 -34.43 -26.48 -9.47
CA ILE A 15 -35.04 -26.69 -8.15
C ILE A 15 -35.88 -25.48 -7.73
N ALA A 16 -35.32 -24.27 -7.89
CA ALA A 16 -35.98 -23.01 -7.52
C ALA A 16 -37.03 -22.52 -8.53
N ARG A 17 -37.19 -23.19 -9.68
CA ARG A 17 -38.05 -22.80 -10.79
C ARG A 17 -37.82 -21.37 -11.25
N THR A 18 -36.55 -20.99 -11.40
CA THR A 18 -36.10 -19.66 -11.80
C THR A 18 -35.30 -19.72 -13.11
N ASP A 19 -35.03 -18.57 -13.69
CA ASP A 19 -34.19 -18.46 -14.87
C ASP A 19 -32.74 -18.87 -14.57
N PRO A 20 -32.14 -19.85 -15.28
CA PRO A 20 -30.80 -20.32 -15.06
C PRO A 20 -29.72 -19.22 -15.23
N LEU A 21 -29.90 -18.30 -16.20
CA LEU A 21 -28.97 -17.23 -16.45
C LEU A 21 -28.97 -16.19 -15.31
N LYS A 22 -30.17 -15.80 -14.83
CA LYS A 22 -30.30 -14.92 -13.66
C LYS A 22 -29.68 -15.56 -12.42
N THR A 23 -29.93 -16.84 -12.20
CA THR A 23 -29.36 -17.59 -11.09
C THR A 23 -27.83 -17.62 -11.19
N GLY A 24 -27.27 -17.85 -12.38
CA GLY A 24 -25.84 -17.84 -12.64
C GLY A 24 -25.21 -16.48 -12.39
N VAL A 25 -25.80 -15.40 -12.89
CA VAL A 25 -25.33 -14.03 -12.66
C VAL A 25 -25.37 -13.68 -11.17
N THR A 26 -26.45 -14.02 -10.49
CA THR A 26 -26.56 -13.79 -9.04
C THR A 26 -25.49 -14.55 -8.27
N ALA A 27 -25.28 -15.82 -8.58
CA ALA A 27 -24.24 -16.65 -7.98
C ALA A 27 -22.82 -16.07 -8.23
N PHE A 28 -22.57 -15.55 -9.43
CA PHE A 28 -21.32 -14.87 -9.77
C PHE A 28 -21.07 -13.62 -8.93
N ILE A 29 -22.06 -12.75 -8.80
CA ILE A 29 -22.00 -11.54 -7.96
C ILE A 29 -21.68 -11.91 -6.50
N TYR A 30 -22.28 -12.98 -6.00
CA TYR A 30 -21.97 -13.48 -4.64
C TYR A 30 -20.56 -14.03 -4.52
N SER A 31 -20.05 -14.75 -5.50
CA SER A 31 -18.70 -15.33 -5.47
C SER A 31 -17.60 -14.28 -5.74
N MET A 32 -17.90 -13.17 -6.38
CA MET A 32 -16.95 -12.08 -6.64
C MET A 32 -16.35 -11.52 -5.34
N ARG A 33 -17.08 -11.50 -4.24
CA ARG A 33 -16.59 -11.07 -2.92
C ARG A 33 -15.42 -11.90 -2.45
N THR A 34 -15.50 -13.23 -2.62
CA THR A 34 -14.42 -14.14 -2.26
C THR A 34 -13.22 -13.96 -3.18
N ALA A 35 -13.47 -13.68 -4.47
CA ALA A 35 -12.41 -13.45 -5.46
C ALA A 35 -11.61 -12.15 -5.19
N ILE A 36 -12.20 -11.15 -4.56
CA ILE A 36 -11.51 -9.88 -4.21
C ILE A 36 -10.57 -10.04 -3.00
N LEU A 37 -10.83 -10.97 -2.08
CA LEU A 37 -10.04 -11.16 -0.86
C LEU A 37 -8.53 -11.29 -1.10
N PRO A 38 -8.02 -12.12 -2.03
CA PRO A 38 -6.59 -12.24 -2.28
C PRO A 38 -5.95 -10.92 -2.70
N PHE A 39 -6.66 -10.10 -3.49
CA PHE A 39 -6.15 -8.78 -3.89
C PHE A 39 -6.05 -7.83 -2.69
N LEU A 40 -6.98 -7.90 -1.74
CA LEU A 40 -6.92 -7.08 -0.54
C LEU A 40 -5.68 -7.41 0.31
N PHE A 41 -5.28 -8.68 0.40
CA PHE A 41 -4.07 -9.10 1.11
C PHE A 41 -2.79 -8.55 0.45
N ILE A 42 -2.73 -8.51 -0.88
CA ILE A 42 -1.60 -7.93 -1.61
C ILE A 42 -1.47 -6.44 -1.32
N PHE A 43 -2.58 -5.72 -1.24
CA PHE A 43 -2.58 -4.27 -1.03
C PHE A 43 -2.48 -3.85 0.45
N ASN A 44 -2.77 -4.76 1.38
CA ASN A 44 -2.68 -4.48 2.82
C ASN A 44 -2.16 -5.71 3.57
N THR A 45 -0.85 -5.78 3.73
CA THR A 45 -0.16 -6.87 4.43
C THR A 45 -0.51 -6.95 5.92
N GLN A 46 -1.04 -5.87 6.51
CA GLN A 46 -1.54 -5.89 7.90
C GLN A 46 -2.73 -6.82 8.07
N LEU A 47 -3.53 -7.09 6.99
CA LEU A 47 -4.58 -8.10 7.02
C LEU A 47 -4.02 -9.54 7.17
N LEU A 48 -2.75 -9.74 6.84
CA LEU A 48 -2.00 -10.97 7.09
C LEU A 48 -1.28 -10.96 8.45
N LEU A 49 -1.60 -9.98 9.30
CA LEU A 49 -0.99 -9.76 10.63
C LEU A 49 0.52 -9.52 10.58
N MET A 50 1.03 -9.04 9.44
CA MET A 50 2.44 -8.69 9.27
C MET A 50 2.66 -7.22 9.66
N GLY A 51 3.73 -6.96 10.46
CA GLY A 51 4.07 -5.61 10.91
C GLY A 51 3.12 -5.08 12.00
N ILE A 52 2.59 -5.97 12.85
CA ILE A 52 1.74 -5.61 13.99
C ILE A 52 2.55 -5.76 15.27
N ASP A 53 2.88 -4.65 15.89
CA ASP A 53 3.74 -4.61 17.09
C ASP A 53 2.95 -4.52 18.40
N SER A 54 1.61 -4.32 18.34
CA SER A 54 0.76 -4.11 19.50
C SER A 54 -0.57 -4.84 19.40
N VAL A 55 -1.05 -5.36 20.56
CA VAL A 55 -2.39 -5.97 20.67
C VAL A 55 -3.50 -4.99 20.30
N TRP A 56 -3.31 -3.70 20.58
CA TRP A 56 -4.25 -2.66 20.20
C TRP A 56 -4.31 -2.47 18.68
N HIS A 57 -3.17 -2.44 18.03
CA HIS A 57 -3.07 -2.37 16.57
C HIS A 57 -3.71 -3.61 15.91
N LEU A 58 -3.50 -4.81 16.49
CA LEU A 58 -4.18 -6.03 16.07
C LEU A 58 -5.70 -5.90 16.15
N ALA A 59 -6.22 -5.43 17.28
CA ALA A 59 -7.66 -5.26 17.48
C ALA A 59 -8.27 -4.27 16.48
N LEU A 60 -7.59 -3.16 16.22
CA LEU A 60 -8.00 -2.18 15.19
C LEU A 60 -8.02 -2.79 13.79
N THR A 61 -6.97 -3.51 13.41
CA THR A 61 -6.86 -4.15 12.09
C THR A 61 -7.97 -5.19 11.88
N VAL A 62 -8.20 -6.06 12.86
CA VAL A 62 -9.26 -7.08 12.76
C VAL A 62 -10.64 -6.45 12.74
N SER A 63 -10.92 -5.47 13.60
CA SER A 63 -12.24 -4.82 13.66
C SER A 63 -12.53 -4.02 12.39
N SER A 64 -11.56 -3.29 11.86
CA SER A 64 -11.70 -2.55 10.60
C SER A 64 -11.92 -3.49 9.41
N ALA A 65 -11.21 -4.62 9.36
CA ALA A 65 -11.38 -5.63 8.31
C ALA A 65 -12.78 -6.27 8.35
N VAL A 66 -13.25 -6.66 9.53
CA VAL A 66 -14.60 -7.23 9.70
C VAL A 66 -15.67 -6.22 9.29
N LEU A 67 -15.56 -4.97 9.76
CA LEU A 67 -16.47 -3.90 9.39
C LEU A 67 -16.46 -3.65 7.88
N ALA A 68 -15.28 -3.57 7.27
CA ALA A 68 -15.13 -3.37 5.83
C ALA A 68 -15.81 -4.49 5.03
N MET A 69 -15.67 -5.76 5.45
CA MET A 69 -16.32 -6.89 4.79
C MET A 69 -17.85 -6.83 4.89
N LEU A 70 -18.39 -6.44 6.06
CA LEU A 70 -19.84 -6.28 6.24
C LEU A 70 -20.39 -5.16 5.37
N VAL A 71 -19.70 -4.02 5.33
CA VAL A 71 -20.07 -2.86 4.51
C VAL A 71 -19.95 -3.20 3.02
N PHE A 72 -18.92 -3.93 2.60
CA PHE A 72 -18.76 -4.41 1.23
C PHE A 72 -19.90 -5.34 0.82
N ALA A 73 -20.28 -6.26 1.69
CA ALA A 73 -21.41 -7.14 1.44
C ALA A 73 -22.70 -6.34 1.23
N ALA A 74 -22.98 -5.35 2.09
CA ALA A 74 -24.15 -4.48 1.96
C ALA A 74 -24.13 -3.65 0.68
N ALA A 75 -22.97 -3.08 0.32
CA ALA A 75 -22.80 -2.27 -0.89
C ALA A 75 -23.10 -3.07 -2.17
N THR A 76 -22.53 -4.29 -2.26
CA THR A 76 -22.66 -5.16 -3.44
C THR A 76 -24.04 -5.83 -3.54
N GLN A 77 -24.74 -6.01 -2.41
CA GLN A 77 -26.13 -6.50 -2.41
C GLN A 77 -27.14 -5.40 -2.76
N GLY A 78 -26.74 -4.14 -2.67
CA GLY A 78 -27.66 -3.02 -2.81
C GLY A 78 -28.69 -2.94 -1.68
N TYR A 79 -28.34 -3.50 -0.51
CA TYR A 79 -29.18 -3.52 0.68
C TYR A 79 -28.31 -3.45 1.94
N PHE A 80 -28.61 -2.47 2.78
CA PHE A 80 -27.95 -2.34 4.09
C PHE A 80 -28.99 -2.39 5.22
N LEU A 81 -29.64 -1.30 5.56
CA LEU A 81 -30.82 -1.29 6.44
C LEU A 81 -32.12 -1.35 5.65
N VAL A 82 -32.14 -0.71 4.49
CA VAL A 82 -33.18 -0.76 3.48
C VAL A 82 -32.52 -0.86 2.09
N LYS A 83 -33.33 -1.02 1.03
CA LYS A 83 -32.80 -1.04 -0.35
C LYS A 83 -31.98 0.24 -0.62
N SER A 84 -30.71 0.07 -0.94
CA SER A 84 -29.77 1.17 -1.14
C SER A 84 -30.03 1.88 -2.46
N ARG A 85 -29.86 3.20 -2.46
CA ARG A 85 -29.78 4.01 -3.68
C ARG A 85 -28.39 3.86 -4.28
N LEU A 86 -28.21 4.16 -5.57
CA LEU A 86 -26.90 4.04 -6.24
C LEU A 86 -25.80 4.83 -5.52
N TRP A 87 -26.07 6.06 -5.08
CA TRP A 87 -25.10 6.86 -4.37
C TRP A 87 -24.73 6.29 -2.99
N GLU A 88 -25.69 5.64 -2.29
CA GLU A 88 -25.46 4.97 -1.01
C GLU A 88 -24.57 3.74 -1.19
N SER A 89 -24.81 2.95 -2.23
CA SER A 89 -23.95 1.82 -2.58
C SER A 89 -22.54 2.29 -2.97
N ALA A 90 -22.42 3.38 -3.74
CA ALA A 90 -21.12 3.98 -4.07
C ALA A 90 -20.40 4.50 -2.83
N ALA A 91 -21.11 5.17 -1.91
CA ALA A 91 -20.56 5.64 -0.63
C ALA A 91 -20.09 4.45 0.24
N LEU A 92 -20.87 3.37 0.34
CA LEU A 92 -20.49 2.17 1.06
C LEU A 92 -19.25 1.50 0.44
N LEU A 93 -19.11 1.46 -0.88
CA LEU A 93 -17.89 0.97 -1.55
C LEU A 93 -16.68 1.84 -1.23
N LEU A 94 -16.84 3.16 -1.19
CA LEU A 94 -15.78 4.09 -0.82
C LEU A 94 -15.36 3.89 0.64
N VAL A 95 -16.31 3.73 1.57
CA VAL A 95 -16.02 3.38 2.97
C VAL A 95 -15.25 2.06 3.05
N THR A 96 -15.71 1.03 2.33
CA THR A 96 -15.04 -0.27 2.27
C THR A 96 -13.59 -0.15 1.82
N PHE A 97 -13.35 0.59 0.73
CA PHE A 97 -12.02 0.81 0.20
C PHE A 97 -11.12 1.55 1.19
N SER A 98 -11.65 2.60 1.86
CA SER A 98 -10.92 3.37 2.85
C SER A 98 -10.55 2.56 4.09
N LEU A 99 -11.42 1.65 4.54
CA LEU A 99 -11.16 0.76 5.66
C LEU A 99 -10.16 -0.36 5.31
N PHE A 100 -10.22 -0.91 4.09
CA PHE A 100 -9.28 -1.94 3.66
C PHE A 100 -7.91 -1.38 3.32
N ARG A 101 -7.83 -0.17 2.76
CA ARG A 101 -6.58 0.44 2.31
C ARG A 101 -6.47 1.90 2.76
N PRO A 102 -6.34 2.15 4.06
CA PRO A 102 -6.23 3.51 4.59
C PRO A 102 -4.99 4.24 4.04
N GLY A 103 -3.89 3.51 3.80
CA GLY A 103 -2.67 4.07 3.24
C GLY A 103 -2.84 4.71 1.86
N PHE A 104 -3.79 4.29 1.03
CA PHE A 104 -3.98 4.87 -0.30
C PHE A 104 -4.24 6.39 -0.26
N TRP A 105 -5.19 6.82 0.57
CA TRP A 105 -5.52 8.23 0.74
C TRP A 105 -4.41 8.97 1.50
N TRP A 106 -3.80 8.28 2.46
CA TRP A 106 -2.76 8.85 3.30
C TRP A 106 -1.49 9.12 2.51
N ASP A 107 -1.08 8.19 1.65
CA ASP A 107 0.10 8.31 0.80
C ASP A 107 -0.04 9.43 -0.26
N MET A 108 -1.28 9.80 -0.63
CA MET A 108 -1.54 10.95 -1.51
C MET A 108 -1.34 12.29 -0.80
N VAL A 109 -1.58 12.36 0.51
CA VAL A 109 -1.48 13.59 1.31
C VAL A 109 -0.12 13.67 2.01
N TYR A 110 0.37 12.55 2.49
CA TYR A 110 1.65 12.41 3.20
C TYR A 110 2.48 11.33 2.51
N PRO A 111 3.41 11.71 1.63
CA PRO A 111 4.30 10.74 0.98
C PRO A 111 5.01 9.85 1.99
N PRO A 112 5.12 8.54 1.76
CA PRO A 112 5.73 7.60 2.71
C PRO A 112 7.24 7.81 2.86
N TYR A 113 7.87 8.38 1.84
CA TYR A 113 9.29 8.67 1.81
C TYR A 113 9.54 10.12 1.48
N GLU A 114 10.57 10.67 2.08
CA GLU A 114 11.08 12.01 1.82
C GLU A 114 12.48 11.89 1.21
N GLU A 115 12.71 12.64 0.13
CA GLU A 115 14.02 12.72 -0.51
C GLU A 115 14.86 13.81 0.16
N LEU A 116 15.95 13.41 0.79
CA LEU A 116 16.89 14.29 1.45
C LEU A 116 18.15 14.45 0.60
N ASN A 117 18.56 15.69 0.37
CA ASN A 117 19.71 16.07 -0.44
C ASN A 117 20.76 16.77 0.41
N GLY A 118 21.98 16.91 -0.11
CA GLY A 118 23.04 17.71 0.49
C GLY A 118 23.40 17.33 1.92
N PRO A 119 23.46 18.29 2.87
CA PRO A 119 23.79 18.00 4.28
C PRO A 119 22.79 17.09 4.99
N ALA A 120 21.49 17.18 4.62
CA ALA A 120 20.44 16.36 5.19
C ALA A 120 20.62 14.87 4.82
N LEU A 121 21.08 14.56 3.61
CA LEU A 121 21.47 13.22 3.19
C LEU A 121 22.56 12.65 4.10
N ALA A 122 23.60 13.44 4.35
CA ALA A 122 24.71 13.00 5.20
C ALA A 122 24.26 12.71 6.64
N GLN A 123 23.34 13.54 7.16
CA GLN A 123 22.79 13.35 8.49
C GLN A 123 21.90 12.10 8.53
N ALA A 124 21.02 11.93 7.56
CA ALA A 124 20.15 10.75 7.46
C ALA A 124 20.95 9.44 7.40
N VAL A 125 22.06 9.42 6.64
CA VAL A 125 22.94 8.26 6.58
C VAL A 125 23.59 7.99 7.92
N LYS A 126 23.99 9.02 8.69
CA LYS A 126 24.60 8.86 10.01
C LYS A 126 23.60 8.33 11.06
N ASP A 127 22.39 8.87 11.04
CA ASP A 127 21.34 8.58 12.03
C ASP A 127 20.62 7.25 11.79
N ALA A 128 20.73 6.69 10.58
CA ALA A 128 20.11 5.42 10.25
C ALA A 128 20.61 4.28 11.16
N PRO A 129 19.75 3.32 11.56
CA PRO A 129 20.16 2.16 12.37
C PRO A 129 21.28 1.34 11.72
N ALA A 130 22.00 0.53 12.52
CA ALA A 130 22.99 -0.41 12.02
C ALA A 130 22.34 -1.44 11.10
N ASN A 131 23.08 -1.87 10.07
CA ASN A 131 22.66 -2.92 9.14
C ASN A 131 21.31 -2.64 8.42
N THR A 132 20.95 -1.37 8.30
CA THR A 132 19.76 -0.92 7.54
C THR A 132 20.16 -0.66 6.08
N SER A 133 19.23 -0.87 5.15
CA SER A 133 19.40 -0.47 3.76
C SER A 133 18.60 0.79 3.48
N LEU A 134 19.25 1.81 2.89
CA LEU A 134 18.59 3.03 2.43
C LEU A 134 18.55 3.07 0.90
N ARG A 135 17.52 3.68 0.35
CA ARG A 135 17.42 3.91 -1.08
C ARG A 135 18.10 5.23 -1.44
N PHE A 136 19.11 5.13 -2.32
CA PHE A 136 19.83 6.29 -2.85
C PHE A 136 19.45 6.51 -4.30
N TRP A 137 19.22 7.76 -4.64
CA TRP A 137 19.12 8.20 -6.03
C TRP A 137 20.51 8.51 -6.54
N VAL A 138 20.87 7.86 -7.64
CA VAL A 138 22.18 8.03 -8.27
C VAL A 138 22.00 8.44 -9.73
N GLU A 139 22.85 9.36 -10.14
CA GLU A 139 22.91 9.88 -11.51
C GLU A 139 24.34 9.83 -12.01
N GLY A 140 24.54 9.49 -13.27
CA GLY A 140 25.86 9.44 -13.88
C GLY A 140 25.83 8.89 -15.29
N LEU A 141 26.98 8.87 -15.92
CA LEU A 141 27.20 8.24 -17.23
C LEU A 141 27.66 6.81 -17.01
N SER A 142 26.92 5.85 -17.58
CA SER A 142 27.34 4.46 -17.65
C SER A 142 28.59 4.32 -18.53
N LEU A 143 29.31 3.21 -18.36
CA LEU A 143 30.46 2.83 -19.25
C LEU A 143 30.08 2.82 -20.73
N ASP A 144 28.80 2.57 -21.04
CA ASP A 144 28.26 2.63 -22.42
C ASP A 144 27.93 4.04 -22.91
N GLY A 145 28.21 5.09 -22.12
CA GLY A 145 27.95 6.49 -22.44
C GLY A 145 26.51 6.95 -22.30
N ASN A 146 25.62 6.14 -21.70
CA ASN A 146 24.22 6.51 -21.45
C ASN A 146 24.09 7.22 -20.12
N GLU A 147 23.26 8.28 -20.08
CA GLU A 147 22.84 8.88 -18.82
C GLU A 147 21.93 7.91 -18.05
N VAL A 148 22.30 7.63 -16.82
CA VAL A 148 21.55 6.75 -15.92
C VAL A 148 21.10 7.54 -14.70
N LYS A 149 19.80 7.52 -14.45
CA LYS A 149 19.21 7.97 -13.17
C LYS A 149 18.42 6.82 -12.59
N LYS A 150 18.83 6.34 -11.43
CA LYS A 150 18.18 5.19 -10.78
C LYS A 150 18.19 5.26 -9.27
N GLY A 151 17.17 4.68 -8.65
CA GLY A 151 17.14 4.43 -7.21
C GLY A 151 17.73 3.06 -6.89
N VAL A 152 18.71 3.01 -5.99
CA VAL A 152 19.37 1.78 -5.56
C VAL A 152 19.28 1.60 -4.06
N LEU A 153 18.98 0.39 -3.61
CA LEU A 153 18.90 0.05 -2.18
C LEU A 153 20.28 -0.40 -1.72
N VAL A 154 20.96 0.46 -0.98
CA VAL A 154 22.34 0.21 -0.53
C VAL A 154 22.33 -0.17 0.94
N PRO A 155 22.91 -1.34 1.31
CA PRO A 155 23.08 -1.73 2.70
C PRO A 155 24.13 -0.85 3.36
N LEU A 156 23.78 -0.29 4.52
CA LEU A 156 24.67 0.48 5.35
C LEU A 156 25.36 -0.45 6.37
N GLY A 157 26.63 -0.14 6.67
CA GLY A 157 27.37 -0.82 7.73
C GLY A 157 27.00 -0.32 9.14
N GLU A 158 27.88 -0.63 10.08
CA GLU A 158 27.80 -0.14 11.45
C GLU A 158 27.72 1.39 11.54
N PRO A 159 27.16 1.96 12.62
CA PRO A 159 27.08 3.39 12.82
C PRO A 159 28.45 4.07 12.71
N GLY A 160 28.48 5.18 12.00
CA GLY A 160 29.72 5.89 11.72
C GLY A 160 29.56 7.03 10.73
N ASP A 161 30.66 7.49 10.18
CA ASP A 161 30.62 8.52 9.14
C ASP A 161 30.10 7.96 7.81
N VAL A 162 29.57 8.83 6.97
CA VAL A 162 28.96 8.48 5.65
C VAL A 162 29.89 7.59 4.82
N ARG A 163 31.19 7.93 4.79
CA ARG A 163 32.20 7.15 4.04
C ARG A 163 32.34 5.72 4.57
N THR A 164 32.38 5.56 5.88
CA THR A 164 32.52 4.26 6.52
C THR A 164 31.29 3.40 6.27
N ARG A 165 30.10 3.98 6.43
CA ARG A 165 28.83 3.29 6.25
C ARG A 165 28.58 2.84 4.81
N LEU A 166 28.83 3.70 3.84
CA LEU A 166 28.73 3.37 2.41
C LEU A 166 29.89 2.47 1.96
N GLY A 167 31.05 2.57 2.61
CA GLY A 167 32.20 1.70 2.37
C GLY A 167 31.90 0.22 2.63
N HIS A 168 30.93 -0.09 3.52
CA HIS A 168 30.48 -1.46 3.75
C HIS A 168 29.92 -2.13 2.48
N SER A 169 29.25 -1.38 1.62
CA SER A 169 28.76 -1.88 0.31
C SER A 169 29.87 -2.02 -0.74
N GLY A 170 31.10 -1.56 -0.43
CA GLY A 170 32.25 -1.62 -1.31
C GLY A 170 32.43 -0.43 -2.24
N MET A 171 31.84 0.73 -1.90
CA MET A 171 32.07 1.99 -2.62
C MET A 171 32.81 3.01 -1.74
N THR A 172 33.67 3.78 -2.38
CA THR A 172 34.32 4.95 -1.78
C THR A 172 33.64 6.20 -2.31
N VAL A 173 33.16 7.05 -1.41
CA VAL A 173 32.45 8.29 -1.77
C VAL A 173 33.18 9.51 -1.23
N MET A 174 33.04 10.63 -1.96
CA MET A 174 33.54 11.94 -1.54
C MET A 174 32.47 13.01 -1.69
N PRO A 175 32.37 13.96 -0.76
CA PRO A 175 31.45 15.08 -0.90
C PRO A 175 31.91 15.99 -2.04
N GLN A 176 30.98 16.35 -2.91
CA GLN A 176 31.20 17.27 -4.03
C GLN A 176 30.05 18.29 -4.08
N GLY A 177 30.23 19.41 -3.42
CA GLY A 177 29.18 20.42 -3.26
C GLY A 177 28.00 19.87 -2.41
N GLN A 178 26.83 19.81 -3.01
CA GLN A 178 25.61 19.25 -2.36
C GLN A 178 25.38 17.76 -2.62
N GLN A 179 26.27 17.12 -3.37
CA GLN A 179 26.16 15.71 -3.76
C GLN A 179 27.35 14.91 -3.23
N TRP A 180 27.23 13.60 -3.28
CA TRP A 180 28.33 12.68 -2.98
C TRP A 180 28.72 11.96 -4.24
N SER A 181 29.98 12.06 -4.66
CA SER A 181 30.48 11.37 -5.84
C SER A 181 31.06 10.02 -5.48
N VAL A 182 30.74 9.00 -6.27
CA VAL A 182 31.32 7.66 -6.17
C VAL A 182 32.69 7.70 -6.84
N MET A 183 33.73 7.65 -6.02
CA MET A 183 35.12 7.71 -6.51
C MET A 183 35.64 6.36 -6.96
N GLN A 184 35.20 5.29 -6.31
CA GLN A 184 35.64 3.94 -6.60
C GLN A 184 34.58 2.94 -6.17
N VAL A 185 34.42 1.87 -6.96
CA VAL A 185 33.60 0.71 -6.64
C VAL A 185 34.52 -0.52 -6.64
N LYS A 186 34.47 -1.29 -5.55
CA LYS A 186 35.30 -2.50 -5.39
C LYS A 186 34.71 -3.64 -6.22
N PHE A 187 35.54 -4.33 -6.98
CA PHE A 187 35.13 -5.48 -7.76
C PHE A 187 34.52 -6.59 -6.89
N GLY A 188 33.44 -7.21 -7.34
CA GLY A 188 32.68 -8.24 -6.62
C GLY A 188 31.83 -7.73 -5.46
N SER A 189 31.82 -6.41 -5.22
CA SER A 189 31.08 -5.79 -4.10
C SER A 189 29.58 -5.70 -4.35
N THR A 190 28.82 -5.40 -3.28
CA THR A 190 27.39 -5.11 -3.37
C THR A 190 27.12 -3.90 -4.25
N ALA A 191 27.95 -2.85 -4.15
CA ALA A 191 27.81 -1.64 -4.97
C ALA A 191 27.92 -1.95 -6.48
N GLU A 192 28.87 -2.79 -6.89
CA GLU A 192 28.99 -3.22 -8.28
C GLU A 192 27.79 -4.04 -8.74
N LYS A 193 27.31 -4.99 -7.92
CA LYS A 193 26.10 -5.78 -8.22
C LYS A 193 24.84 -4.93 -8.38
N LEU A 194 24.77 -3.79 -7.71
CA LEU A 194 23.73 -2.78 -7.87
C LEU A 194 23.95 -1.90 -9.11
N GLY A 195 25.04 -2.15 -9.86
CA GLY A 195 25.40 -1.41 -11.06
C GLY A 195 25.82 0.03 -10.76
N LEU A 196 26.43 0.28 -9.60
CA LEU A 196 27.06 1.55 -9.29
C LEU A 196 28.44 1.58 -9.96
N GLU A 197 28.77 2.70 -10.55
CA GLU A 197 30.01 2.89 -11.28
C GLU A 197 30.77 4.12 -10.76
N GLN A 198 32.06 4.16 -11.04
CA GLN A 198 32.89 5.31 -10.75
C GLN A 198 32.36 6.55 -11.50
N GLY A 199 32.29 7.68 -10.84
CA GLY A 199 31.79 8.92 -11.43
C GLY A 199 30.29 9.14 -11.21
N PHE A 200 29.54 8.17 -10.70
CA PHE A 200 28.15 8.41 -10.34
C PHE A 200 28.04 9.37 -9.17
N ALA A 201 27.06 10.26 -9.25
CA ALA A 201 26.71 11.17 -8.17
C ALA A 201 25.51 10.63 -7.40
N ILE A 202 25.62 10.59 -6.07
CA ILE A 202 24.50 10.33 -5.18
C ILE A 202 23.83 11.69 -4.94
N THR A 203 22.62 11.84 -5.47
CA THR A 203 21.88 13.11 -5.46
C THR A 203 20.93 13.22 -4.29
N ALA A 204 20.31 12.11 -3.89
CA ALA A 204 19.36 12.07 -2.79
C ALA A 204 19.37 10.72 -2.07
N VAL A 205 18.86 10.72 -0.85
CA VAL A 205 18.50 9.50 -0.08
C VAL A 205 17.03 9.57 0.31
N GLU A 206 16.33 8.46 0.14
CA GLU A 206 14.97 8.31 0.64
C GLU A 206 15.00 7.82 2.09
N VAL A 207 14.33 8.55 2.96
CA VAL A 207 14.08 8.16 4.35
C VAL A 207 12.58 8.08 4.60
N GLU A 208 12.18 7.28 5.58
CA GLU A 208 10.77 7.24 5.99
C GLU A 208 10.36 8.61 6.52
N SER A 209 9.31 9.18 5.96
CA SER A 209 8.81 10.48 6.40
C SER A 209 8.12 10.36 7.75
N HIS A 210 8.33 11.38 8.62
CA HIS A 210 7.63 11.46 9.90
C HIS A 210 6.17 11.89 9.65
N ARG A 211 5.27 10.92 9.52
CA ARG A 211 3.86 11.14 9.20
C ARG A 211 2.94 10.61 10.30
N PRO A 212 1.76 11.24 10.49
CA PRO A 212 0.75 10.72 11.40
C PRO A 212 0.27 9.33 10.98
N ASP A 213 -0.29 8.58 11.91
CA ASP A 213 -0.79 7.22 11.67
C ASP A 213 -1.87 7.22 10.59
N LYS A 214 -1.79 6.27 9.66
CA LYS A 214 -2.74 6.13 8.53
C LYS A 214 -4.17 5.79 8.99
N GLU A 215 -4.34 5.33 10.21
CA GLU A 215 -5.61 5.01 10.86
C GLU A 215 -6.54 6.24 10.99
N TRP A 216 -6.01 7.46 10.91
CA TRP A 216 -6.81 8.68 10.86
C TRP A 216 -7.83 8.71 9.70
N VAL A 217 -7.57 7.97 8.62
CA VAL A 217 -8.50 7.80 7.50
C VAL A 217 -9.81 7.12 7.92
N PHE A 218 -9.79 6.35 8.99
CA PHE A 218 -11.01 5.69 9.48
C PHE A 218 -12.05 6.68 9.96
N ILE A 219 -11.66 7.86 10.48
CA ILE A 219 -12.60 8.88 10.97
C ILE A 219 -13.54 9.35 9.84
N PRO A 220 -13.06 9.92 8.71
CA PRO A 220 -13.94 10.33 7.63
C PRO A 220 -14.72 9.15 7.01
N ALA A 221 -14.13 7.96 6.95
CA ALA A 221 -14.82 6.75 6.46
C ALA A 221 -16.02 6.38 7.36
N LEU A 222 -15.84 6.40 8.68
CA LEU A 222 -16.93 6.12 9.65
C LEU A 222 -17.97 7.22 9.67
N LEU A 223 -17.59 8.48 9.47
CA LEU A 223 -18.56 9.59 9.34
C LEU A 223 -19.42 9.42 8.09
N LEU A 224 -18.83 9.01 6.96
CA LEU A 224 -19.58 8.73 5.74
C LEU A 224 -20.51 7.52 5.93
N LEU A 225 -20.07 6.47 6.61
CA LEU A 225 -20.90 5.33 6.97
C LEU A 225 -22.10 5.77 7.84
N ALA A 226 -21.85 6.58 8.86
CA ALA A 226 -22.90 7.10 9.72
C ALA A 226 -23.93 7.95 8.94
N LEU A 227 -23.48 8.74 7.97
CA LEU A 227 -24.35 9.53 7.10
C LEU A 227 -25.27 8.60 6.27
N VAL A 228 -24.74 7.52 5.69
CA VAL A 228 -25.55 6.52 4.96
C VAL A 228 -26.56 5.86 5.90
N VAL A 229 -26.13 5.47 7.11
CA VAL A 229 -27.03 4.87 8.13
C VAL A 229 -28.17 5.82 8.48
N ILE A 230 -27.88 7.10 8.74
CA ILE A 230 -28.89 8.11 9.07
C ILE A 230 -29.87 8.32 7.90
N SER A 231 -29.33 8.42 6.67
CA SER A 231 -30.16 8.55 5.45
C SER A 231 -31.15 7.38 5.32
N GLN A 232 -30.65 6.15 5.52
CA GLN A 232 -31.46 4.96 5.39
C GLN A 232 -32.48 4.79 6.54
N ARG A 233 -32.09 5.12 7.76
CA ARG A 233 -33.00 5.09 8.93
C ARG A 233 -34.17 6.08 8.75
N ARG A 234 -33.90 7.29 8.27
CA ARG A 234 -34.96 8.27 7.97
C ARG A 234 -35.97 7.75 6.96
N ARG A 235 -35.51 7.04 5.93
CA ARG A 235 -36.42 6.41 4.94
C ARG A 235 -37.20 5.24 5.53
N SER A 236 -36.57 4.42 6.35
CA SER A 236 -37.25 3.29 7.01
C SER A 236 -38.39 3.74 7.91
N SER A 237 -38.28 4.92 8.57
CA SER A 237 -39.32 5.47 9.42
C SER A 237 -40.50 6.05 8.66
N HIS A 238 -40.32 6.44 7.38
CA HIS A 238 -41.41 6.96 6.52
C HIS A 238 -42.17 5.87 5.76
N THR A 239 -41.70 4.61 5.82
CA THR A 239 -42.30 3.47 5.08
C THR A 239 -43.12 2.56 6.02
N LYS A 240 -43.17 2.86 7.30
CA LYS A 240 -44.08 2.31 8.29
C LYS A 240 -45.27 3.25 8.47
#